data_3825b4eb4259742703d29aed979d136d
#
_entry.id   3825b4eb4259742703d29aed979d136d
#
_cell.length_a   1.000
_cell.length_b   1.000
_cell.length_c   1.000
_cell.angle_alpha   90.00
_cell.angle_beta   90.00
_cell.angle_gamma   90.00
#
_symmetry.space_group_name_H-M   'P 1'
#
loop_
_entity.id
_entity.type
_entity.pdbx_description
1 polymer ?
#
loop_
_entity_poly.entity_id
_entity_poly.type
_entity_poly.pdbx_seq_one_letter_code
_entity_poly.pdbx_strand_id
1 'polypeptide(L)'
;MIRIVRLLQDTKEKIYMNKIYEALKNKKAFIPFITCGDPDVATTKAAILEMVKNGADLIEIGIPFSDPTAEGVVIQGANIRALAGGITTDKVFDMVVELRKEVTIPFVFMTYANVVFSYDPEKFFAKCSEVGIDGIILPDIP
;
A
#
# COMPACT_ATOMS: atom_id res chain seq x y z
N MET A 1 -11.66 -13.39 -3.32
CA MET A 1 -10.73 -13.92 -2.29
C MET A 1 -9.44 -13.11 -2.38
N ILE A 2 -9.15 -12.30 -1.36
CA ILE A 2 -7.98 -11.40 -1.37
C ILE A 2 -6.73 -12.24 -1.15
N ARG A 3 -5.83 -12.29 -2.14
CA ARG A 3 -4.51 -12.94 -2.00
C ARG A 3 -3.46 -11.92 -1.62
N ILE A 4 -2.87 -12.06 -0.43
CA ILE A 4 -1.67 -11.32 -0.03
C ILE A 4 -0.47 -12.05 -0.61
N VAL A 5 0.20 -11.47 -1.60
CA VAL A 5 1.45 -12.01 -2.15
C VAL A 5 2.58 -11.66 -1.18
N ARG A 6 3.11 -12.67 -0.51
CA ARG A 6 4.24 -12.55 0.41
C ARG A 6 5.53 -12.40 -0.40
N LEU A 7 6.27 -11.31 -0.19
CA LEU A 7 7.65 -11.21 -0.66
C LEU A 7 8.51 -12.25 0.09
N LEU A 8 8.83 -13.36 -0.61
CA LEU A 8 9.72 -14.39 -0.08
C LEU A 8 11.17 -13.94 -0.27
N GLN A 9 11.85 -13.57 0.81
CA GLN A 9 13.30 -13.61 0.87
C GLN A 9 13.76 -14.97 1.41
N ASP A 10 14.78 -15.51 0.73
CA ASP A 10 15.32 -16.86 0.80
C ASP A 10 15.63 -17.39 2.22
N THR A 11 15.31 -18.68 2.35
CA THR A 11 15.97 -19.81 3.03
C THR A 11 16.35 -19.72 4.50
N LYS A 12 15.81 -20.71 5.21
CA LYS A 12 16.11 -21.30 6.53
C LYS A 12 15.40 -20.66 7.72
N GLU A 13 14.33 -21.35 8.13
CA GLU A 13 13.85 -21.52 9.53
C GLU A 13 14.14 -20.36 10.51
N LYS A 14 13.65 -19.17 10.19
CA LYS A 14 13.05 -18.28 11.15
C LYS A 14 11.63 -18.06 10.68
N ILE A 15 10.67 -18.43 11.51
CA ILE A 15 9.33 -17.87 11.44
C ILE A 15 9.54 -16.36 11.55
N TYR A 16 9.72 -15.70 10.42
CA TYR A 16 9.67 -14.24 10.40
C TYR A 16 8.28 -13.91 10.89
N MET A 17 8.21 -13.40 12.11
CA MET A 17 6.97 -12.85 12.64
C MET A 17 6.59 -11.73 11.68
N ASN A 18 5.65 -12.06 10.79
CA ASN A 18 5.17 -11.13 9.78
C ASN A 18 4.54 -9.96 10.54
N LYS A 19 5.03 -8.75 10.35
CA LYS A 19 4.49 -7.53 10.97
C LYS A 19 2.98 -7.44 10.84
N ILE A 20 2.42 -7.85 9.70
CA ILE A 20 0.97 -7.89 9.47
C ILE A 20 0.31 -8.87 10.45
N TYR A 21 0.84 -10.09 10.61
CA TYR A 21 0.30 -11.06 11.56
C TYR A 21 0.35 -10.53 13.00
N GLU A 22 1.47 -9.96 13.42
CA GLU A 22 1.61 -9.38 14.75
C GLU A 22 0.65 -8.21 14.99
N ALA A 23 0.44 -7.38 13.97
CA ALA A 23 -0.47 -6.24 14.05
C ALA A 23 -1.94 -6.66 14.19
N LEU A 24 -2.31 -7.81 13.63
CA LEU A 24 -3.72 -8.26 13.53
C LEU A 24 -4.11 -9.36 14.52
N LYS A 25 -3.14 -10.07 15.13
CA LYS A 25 -3.43 -11.22 15.98
C LYS A 25 -4.21 -10.83 17.25
N ASN A 26 -5.19 -11.66 17.60
CA ASN A 26 -5.96 -11.61 18.86
C ASN A 26 -6.71 -10.30 19.15
N LYS A 27 -7.01 -9.49 18.13
CA LYS A 27 -7.76 -8.26 18.28
C LYS A 27 -8.63 -7.94 17.06
N LYS A 28 -9.60 -7.04 17.24
CA LYS A 28 -10.26 -6.36 16.13
C LYS A 28 -9.33 -5.26 15.66
N ALA A 29 -8.78 -5.40 14.47
CA ALA A 29 -7.84 -4.43 13.90
C ALA A 29 -8.57 -3.30 13.19
N PHE A 30 -8.03 -2.07 13.31
CA PHE A 30 -8.41 -0.92 12.49
C PHE A 30 -7.46 -0.81 11.29
N ILE A 31 -8.00 -1.07 10.10
CA ILE A 31 -7.25 -1.13 8.83
C ILE A 31 -7.87 -0.11 7.87
N PRO A 32 -7.46 1.16 7.89
CA PRO A 32 -7.95 2.15 6.94
C PRO A 32 -7.27 1.99 5.57
N PHE A 33 -8.08 2.23 4.51
CA PHE A 33 -7.61 2.38 3.14
C PHE A 33 -7.55 3.86 2.75
N ILE A 34 -6.55 4.25 1.96
CA ILE A 34 -6.45 5.59 1.39
C ILE A 34 -5.86 5.55 -0.02
N THR A 35 -6.48 6.26 -0.97
CA THR A 35 -5.92 6.47 -2.30
C THR A 35 -4.79 7.49 -2.24
N CYS A 36 -3.58 7.09 -2.62
CA CYS A 36 -2.42 7.98 -2.59
C CYS A 36 -2.54 9.11 -3.63
N GLY A 37 -2.32 10.35 -3.17
CA GLY A 37 -2.35 11.53 -4.03
C GLY A 37 -3.75 12.15 -4.19
N ASP A 38 -4.77 11.70 -3.47
CA ASP A 38 -6.10 12.30 -3.47
C ASP A 38 -6.31 13.17 -2.21
N PRO A 39 -6.50 14.48 -2.31
CA PRO A 39 -6.34 15.34 -3.50
C PRO A 39 -4.89 15.58 -3.87
N ASP A 40 -3.94 15.34 -2.97
CA ASP A 40 -2.49 15.49 -3.15
C ASP A 40 -1.70 14.60 -2.16
N VAL A 41 -0.39 14.48 -2.39
CA VAL A 41 0.51 13.65 -1.57
C VAL A 41 0.65 14.18 -0.15
N ALA A 42 0.65 15.51 0.03
CA ALA A 42 0.83 16.12 1.36
C ALA A 42 -0.39 15.82 2.25
N THR A 43 -1.58 15.94 1.70
CA THR A 43 -2.84 15.59 2.37
C THR A 43 -2.92 14.10 2.69
N THR A 44 -2.52 13.24 1.75
CA THR A 44 -2.45 11.78 1.97
C THR A 44 -1.51 11.45 3.14
N LYS A 45 -0.31 12.04 3.13
CA LYS A 45 0.68 11.86 4.21
C LYS A 45 0.12 12.29 5.57
N ALA A 46 -0.48 13.48 5.65
CA ALA A 46 -1.08 14.00 6.88
C ALA A 46 -2.20 13.10 7.39
N ALA A 47 -3.07 12.61 6.50
CA ALA A 47 -4.13 11.68 6.85
C ALA A 47 -3.60 10.35 7.40
N ILE A 48 -2.58 9.77 6.78
CA ILE A 48 -1.94 8.54 7.28
C ILE A 48 -1.36 8.74 8.68
N LEU A 49 -0.63 9.84 8.92
CA LEU A 49 -0.07 10.15 10.24
C LEU A 49 -1.18 10.29 11.30
N GLU A 50 -2.29 10.92 10.95
CA GLU A 50 -3.42 11.06 11.88
C GLU A 50 -4.14 9.71 12.11
N MET A 51 -4.29 8.86 11.09
CA MET A 51 -4.82 7.49 11.24
C MET A 51 -3.94 6.66 12.20
N VAL A 52 -2.63 6.72 12.04
CA VAL A 52 -1.67 6.03 12.91
C VAL A 52 -1.77 6.51 14.36
N LYS A 53 -1.80 7.82 14.57
CA LYS A 53 -1.97 8.44 15.89
C LYS A 53 -3.28 8.04 16.57
N ASN A 54 -4.33 7.79 15.79
CA ASN A 54 -5.64 7.34 16.28
C ASN A 54 -5.82 5.81 16.28
N GLY A 55 -4.74 5.06 16.23
CA GLY A 55 -4.73 3.64 16.52
C GLY A 55 -4.95 2.74 15.31
N ALA A 56 -4.62 3.18 14.09
CA ALA A 56 -4.55 2.27 12.96
C ALA A 56 -3.49 1.18 13.22
N ASP A 57 -3.86 -0.06 12.91
CA ASP A 57 -3.00 -1.23 13.08
C ASP A 57 -2.22 -1.59 11.82
N LEU A 58 -2.76 -1.19 10.67
CA LEU A 58 -2.18 -1.36 9.34
C LEU A 58 -2.80 -0.29 8.45
N ILE A 59 -2.05 0.22 7.47
CA ILE A 59 -2.58 1.12 6.44
C ILE A 59 -2.54 0.41 5.09
N GLU A 60 -3.68 0.40 4.39
CA GLU A 60 -3.76 0.04 2.98
C GLU A 60 -3.60 1.30 2.13
N ILE A 61 -2.53 1.38 1.34
CA ILE A 61 -2.22 2.50 0.47
C ILE A 61 -2.55 2.11 -0.96
N GLY A 62 -3.60 2.71 -1.53
CA GLY A 62 -3.98 2.52 -2.92
C GLY A 62 -3.03 3.26 -3.85
N ILE A 63 -2.39 2.54 -4.78
CA ILE A 63 -1.67 3.15 -5.90
C ILE A 63 -2.70 3.41 -7.01
N PRO A 64 -2.93 4.68 -7.40
CA PRO A 64 -3.95 5.01 -8.39
C PRO A 64 -3.74 4.32 -9.74
N PHE A 65 -4.85 3.88 -10.33
CA PHE A 65 -4.87 3.27 -11.66
C PHE A 65 -6.03 3.83 -12.47
N SER A 66 -5.83 4.02 -13.79
CA SER A 66 -6.80 4.65 -14.69
C SER A 66 -8.01 3.78 -14.99
N ASP A 67 -7.84 2.45 -14.97
CA ASP A 67 -8.83 1.49 -15.47
C ASP A 67 -9.18 0.41 -14.42
N PRO A 68 -9.60 0.80 -13.19
CA PRO A 68 -9.90 -0.14 -12.14
C PRO A 68 -11.14 -0.98 -12.44
N THR A 69 -11.05 -2.29 -12.23
CA THR A 69 -12.14 -3.24 -12.52
C THR A 69 -12.89 -3.72 -11.27
N ALA A 70 -12.35 -3.48 -10.08
CA ALA A 70 -12.87 -4.02 -8.81
C ALA A 70 -13.31 -2.94 -7.80
N GLU A 71 -13.35 -1.68 -8.18
CA GLU A 71 -13.62 -0.55 -7.29
C GLU A 71 -14.94 0.14 -7.57
N GLY A 72 -15.57 0.64 -6.49
CA GLY A 72 -16.75 1.48 -6.60
C GLY A 72 -16.43 2.92 -7.01
N VAL A 73 -17.49 3.67 -7.34
CA VAL A 73 -17.42 5.05 -7.88
C VAL A 73 -16.63 6.03 -6.99
N VAL A 74 -16.59 5.80 -5.69
CA VAL A 74 -15.89 6.68 -4.74
C VAL A 74 -14.37 6.56 -4.94
N ILE A 75 -13.85 5.33 -4.94
CA ILE A 75 -12.41 5.07 -5.13
C ILE A 75 -12.01 5.38 -6.58
N GLN A 76 -12.86 5.09 -7.57
CA GLN A 76 -12.62 5.51 -8.96
C GLN A 76 -12.46 7.03 -9.06
N GLY A 77 -13.34 7.80 -8.40
CA GLY A 77 -13.25 9.25 -8.33
C GLY A 77 -11.95 9.75 -7.67
N ALA A 78 -11.51 9.08 -6.60
CA ALA A 78 -10.24 9.36 -5.95
C ALA A 78 -9.04 9.09 -6.87
N ASN A 79 -9.04 7.96 -7.58
CA ASN A 79 -8.01 7.63 -8.58
C ASN A 79 -7.93 8.71 -9.68
N ILE A 80 -9.08 9.15 -10.21
CA ILE A 80 -9.14 10.18 -11.26
C ILE A 80 -8.51 11.48 -10.74
N ARG A 81 -8.86 11.94 -9.53
CA ARG A 81 -8.30 13.18 -8.96
C ARG A 81 -6.79 13.06 -8.71
N ALA A 82 -6.36 11.94 -8.14
CA ALA A 82 -4.94 11.70 -7.89
C ALA A 82 -4.11 11.69 -9.19
N LEU A 83 -4.58 10.98 -10.22
CA LEU A 83 -3.92 10.92 -11.53
C LEU A 83 -3.91 12.30 -12.21
N ALA A 84 -5.01 13.05 -12.16
CA ALA A 84 -5.06 14.43 -12.66
C ALA A 84 -4.08 15.36 -11.91
N GLY A 85 -3.85 15.11 -10.62
CA GLY A 85 -2.83 15.77 -9.79
C GLY A 85 -1.39 15.35 -10.11
N GLY A 86 -1.20 14.40 -11.03
CA GLY A 86 0.11 13.96 -11.49
C GLY A 86 0.81 13.00 -10.53
N ILE A 87 0.06 12.20 -9.78
CA ILE A 87 0.63 11.11 -8.99
C ILE A 87 1.26 10.07 -9.91
N THR A 88 2.37 9.50 -9.50
CA THR A 88 3.05 8.38 -10.16
C THR A 88 3.43 7.33 -9.12
N THR A 89 3.70 6.11 -9.56
CA THR A 89 4.16 5.04 -8.67
C THR A 89 5.44 5.44 -7.91
N ASP A 90 6.37 6.16 -8.55
CA ASP A 90 7.58 6.67 -7.89
C ASP A 90 7.24 7.65 -6.76
N LYS A 91 6.32 8.59 -6.98
CA LYS A 91 5.86 9.52 -5.94
C LYS A 91 5.18 8.81 -4.77
N VAL A 92 4.50 7.67 -5.02
CA VAL A 92 3.96 6.83 -3.94
C VAL A 92 5.09 6.21 -3.13
N PHE A 93 6.12 5.68 -3.77
CA PHE A 93 7.31 5.16 -3.08
C PHE A 93 8.01 6.25 -2.26
N ASP A 94 8.21 7.44 -2.84
CA ASP A 94 8.83 8.59 -2.14
C ASP A 94 8.04 8.97 -0.89
N MET A 95 6.71 9.01 -0.98
CA MET A 95 5.85 9.26 0.19
C MET A 95 6.04 8.21 1.28
N VAL A 96 6.13 6.93 0.91
CA VAL A 96 6.36 5.84 1.87
C VAL A 96 7.72 5.99 2.57
N VAL A 97 8.78 6.34 1.84
CA VAL A 97 10.10 6.63 2.43
C VAL A 97 9.99 7.71 3.50
N GLU A 98 9.27 8.79 3.23
CA GLU A 98 9.07 9.85 4.22
C GLU A 98 8.24 9.38 5.43
N LEU A 99 7.16 8.64 5.19
CA LEU A 99 6.33 8.11 6.27
C LEU A 99 7.09 7.12 7.16
N ARG A 100 7.99 6.31 6.60
CA ARG A 100 8.79 5.33 7.35
C ARG A 100 9.77 5.94 8.35
N LYS A 101 10.04 7.24 8.26
CA LYS A 101 10.83 7.95 9.29
C LYS A 101 10.09 8.04 10.63
N GLU A 102 8.75 7.98 10.60
CA GLU A 102 7.89 8.19 11.77
C GLU A 102 6.96 7.01 12.07
N VAL A 103 6.63 6.19 11.05
CA VAL A 103 5.60 5.15 11.14
C VAL A 103 6.21 3.75 11.06
N THR A 104 5.91 2.93 12.06
CA THR A 104 6.44 1.55 12.18
C THR A 104 5.38 0.47 11.90
N ILE A 105 4.07 0.80 11.93
CA ILE A 105 3.02 -0.17 11.64
C ILE A 105 3.09 -0.67 10.19
N PRO A 106 2.51 -1.85 9.88
CA PRO A 106 2.52 -2.38 8.53
C PRO A 106 1.88 -1.45 7.51
N PHE A 107 2.50 -1.36 6.33
CA PHE A 107 1.92 -0.77 5.13
C PHE A 107 1.72 -1.85 4.08
N VAL A 108 0.55 -1.85 3.47
CA VAL A 108 0.20 -2.74 2.36
C VAL A 108 -0.18 -1.88 1.15
N PHE A 109 0.40 -2.16 0.00
CA PHE A 109 -0.09 -1.55 -1.23
C PHE A 109 -1.31 -2.31 -1.75
N MET A 110 -2.29 -1.57 -2.26
CA MET A 110 -3.37 -2.10 -3.07
C MET A 110 -3.29 -1.47 -4.47
N THR A 111 -3.16 -2.31 -5.48
CA THR A 111 -3.08 -1.87 -6.88
C THR A 111 -3.44 -3.02 -7.82
N TYR A 112 -3.40 -2.76 -9.12
CA TYR A 112 -3.69 -3.72 -10.18
C TYR A 112 -2.41 -4.32 -10.77
N ALA A 113 -2.49 -5.56 -11.25
CA ALA A 113 -1.37 -6.26 -11.86
C ALA A 113 -0.72 -5.45 -13.00
N ASN A 114 -1.54 -4.73 -13.78
CA ASN A 114 -1.04 -3.90 -14.87
C ASN A 114 -0.08 -2.79 -14.38
N VAL A 115 -0.34 -2.19 -13.22
CA VAL A 115 0.59 -1.20 -12.62
C VAL A 115 1.93 -1.84 -12.31
N VAL A 116 1.91 -3.03 -11.72
CA VAL A 116 3.12 -3.79 -11.38
C VAL A 116 3.90 -4.18 -12.64
N PHE A 117 3.20 -4.71 -13.65
CA PHE A 117 3.82 -5.10 -14.91
C PHE A 117 4.38 -3.91 -15.70
N SER A 118 3.68 -2.76 -15.70
CA SER A 118 4.15 -1.54 -16.37
C SER A 118 5.38 -0.93 -15.69
N TYR A 119 5.53 -1.13 -14.39
CA TYR A 119 6.71 -0.67 -13.62
C TYR A 119 7.92 -1.59 -13.78
N ASP A 120 7.77 -2.79 -14.31
CA ASP A 120 8.67 -3.94 -14.21
C ASP A 120 8.54 -4.65 -12.84
N PRO A 121 8.02 -5.90 -12.82
CA PRO A 121 7.74 -6.60 -11.57
C PRO A 121 8.95 -6.76 -10.65
N GLU A 122 10.14 -7.06 -11.19
CA GLU A 122 11.35 -7.25 -10.37
C GLU A 122 11.74 -5.94 -9.69
N LYS A 123 11.71 -4.82 -10.43
CA LYS A 123 11.99 -3.48 -9.89
C LYS A 123 10.93 -3.06 -8.88
N PHE A 124 9.65 -3.31 -9.17
CA PHE A 124 8.56 -2.96 -8.26
C PHE A 124 8.69 -3.66 -6.91
N PHE A 125 8.90 -4.98 -6.92
CA PHE A 125 9.05 -5.75 -5.68
C PHE A 125 10.34 -5.42 -4.93
N ALA A 126 11.45 -5.18 -5.65
CA ALA A 126 12.68 -4.73 -5.03
C ALA A 126 12.49 -3.38 -4.33
N LYS A 127 11.80 -2.44 -4.99
CA LYS A 127 11.49 -1.12 -4.41
C LYS A 127 10.56 -1.23 -3.21
N CYS A 128 9.52 -2.07 -3.27
CA CYS A 128 8.65 -2.35 -2.12
C CYS A 128 9.47 -2.82 -0.90
N SER A 129 10.38 -3.75 -1.11
CA SER A 129 11.26 -4.24 -0.04
C SER A 129 12.17 -3.14 0.51
N GLU A 130 12.79 -2.34 -0.37
CA GLU A 130 13.68 -1.23 -0.01
C GLU A 130 12.98 -0.20 0.87
N VAL A 131 11.77 0.22 0.49
CA VAL A 131 11.01 1.25 1.22
C VAL A 131 10.23 0.71 2.41
N GLY A 132 10.20 -0.62 2.60
CA GLY A 132 9.58 -1.26 3.75
C GLY A 132 8.06 -1.44 3.61
N ILE A 133 7.57 -1.80 2.43
CA ILE A 133 6.20 -2.29 2.23
C ILE A 133 6.12 -3.74 2.71
N ASP A 134 5.12 -4.04 3.55
CA ASP A 134 4.97 -5.32 4.24
C ASP A 134 4.07 -6.31 3.47
N GLY A 135 3.28 -5.84 2.49
CA GLY A 135 2.41 -6.68 1.68
C GLY A 135 1.84 -5.95 0.47
N ILE A 136 1.27 -6.73 -0.47
CA ILE A 136 0.62 -6.20 -1.68
C ILE A 136 -0.69 -6.95 -1.91
N ILE A 137 -1.75 -6.21 -2.23
CA ILE A 137 -3.06 -6.72 -2.63
C ILE A 137 -3.23 -6.44 -4.12
N LEU A 138 -3.42 -7.49 -4.90
CA LEU A 138 -3.72 -7.43 -6.33
C LEU A 138 -5.08 -8.10 -6.56
N PRO A 139 -6.18 -7.32 -6.67
CA PRO A 139 -7.54 -7.86 -6.73
C PRO A 139 -7.86 -8.56 -8.06
N ASP A 140 -7.09 -8.31 -9.11
CA ASP A 140 -7.26 -8.80 -10.46
C ASP A 140 -6.41 -10.04 -10.81
N ILE A 141 -5.67 -10.58 -9.83
CA ILE A 141 -4.94 -11.85 -9.99
C ILE A 141 -5.72 -12.99 -9.32
N PRO A 142 -5.92 -14.13 -10.03
CA PRO A 142 -6.64 -15.30 -9.49
C PRO A 142 -5.90 -16.05 -8.36
#